data_32111e1e79af1f32966fa2123132fdaf
#
_entry.id   32111e1e79af1f32966fa2123132fdaf
#
_cell.length_a   1.000
_cell.length_b   1.000
_cell.length_c   1.000
_cell.angle_alpha   90.00
_cell.angle_beta   90.00
_cell.angle_gamma   90.00
#
_symmetry.space_group_name_H-M   'P 1'
#
loop_
_entity.id
_entity.type
_entity.pdbx_description
1 polymer ?
#
loop_
_entity_poly.entity_id
_entity_poly.type
_entity_poly.pdbx_seq_one_letter_code
_entity_poly.pdbx_strand_id
1 'polypeptide(L)'
;MKSSPQEVTDWLIAWSEGDEAALDQLIPLVHEELRQLAKRYMRRERGQRAARTLQTTALVNEAYLRLIDARRVQWQNRAHFFAIAACLMRRVLVDYARAQNYAKRGGGLPQISLDDASELASERAPDLVSLDDALKALSRVDERKGRVIELRFFGGLSVEETAEVLKVSPDTVMRDWRLAKAWLLRELSGEENDAA
;
A
#
# COMPACT_ATOMS: atom_id res chain seq x y z
N MET A 1 13.17 -6.20 21.86
CA MET A 1 12.52 -7.52 21.96
C MET A 1 11.52 -7.57 20.78
N LYS A 2 11.49 -8.66 20.01
CA LYS A 2 10.43 -8.83 19.01
C LYS A 2 9.19 -9.33 19.74
N SER A 3 8.09 -8.58 19.68
CA SER A 3 6.79 -9.01 20.20
C SER A 3 6.36 -10.33 19.55
N SER A 4 5.72 -11.20 20.31
CA SER A 4 5.21 -12.43 19.74
C SER A 4 4.03 -12.13 18.78
N PRO A 5 3.89 -12.86 17.66
CA PRO A 5 2.76 -12.68 16.77
C PRO A 5 1.41 -12.82 17.47
N GLN A 6 1.34 -13.68 18.49
CA GLN A 6 0.14 -13.92 19.28
C GLN A 6 -0.21 -12.71 20.15
N GLU A 7 0.75 -12.11 20.81
CA GLU A 7 0.56 -10.93 21.66
C GLU A 7 -0.05 -9.76 20.87
N VAL A 8 0.44 -9.50 19.65
CA VAL A 8 -0.13 -8.48 18.76
C VAL A 8 -1.57 -8.83 18.38
N THR A 9 -1.86 -10.10 18.10
CA THR A 9 -3.20 -10.57 17.75
C THR A 9 -4.18 -10.37 18.91
N ASP A 10 -3.76 -10.70 20.14
CA ASP A 10 -4.61 -10.57 21.32
C ASP A 10 -5.00 -9.11 21.59
N TRP A 11 -4.04 -8.17 21.49
CA TRP A 11 -4.32 -6.73 21.60
C TRP A 11 -5.19 -6.18 20.47
N LEU A 12 -5.05 -6.71 19.23
CA LEU A 12 -5.92 -6.34 18.12
C LEU A 12 -7.37 -6.76 18.34
N ILE A 13 -7.59 -7.96 18.87
CA ILE A 13 -8.92 -8.46 19.20
C ILE A 13 -9.53 -7.62 20.32
N ALA A 14 -8.82 -7.38 21.42
CA ALA A 14 -9.28 -6.55 22.51
C ALA A 14 -9.68 -5.14 22.04
N TRP A 15 -8.87 -4.53 21.17
CA TRP A 15 -9.21 -3.24 20.57
C TRP A 15 -10.47 -3.30 19.69
N SER A 16 -10.66 -4.38 18.92
CA SER A 16 -11.89 -4.60 18.13
C SER A 16 -13.15 -4.72 18.99
N GLU A 17 -12.99 -5.24 20.20
CA GLU A 17 -14.08 -5.42 21.18
C GLU A 17 -14.38 -4.16 22.00
N GLY A 18 -13.62 -3.07 21.75
CA GLY A 18 -13.85 -1.75 22.33
C GLY A 18 -12.93 -1.38 23.49
N ASP A 19 -11.90 -2.17 23.79
CA ASP A 19 -10.86 -1.82 24.76
C ASP A 19 -9.92 -0.76 24.16
N GLU A 20 -10.17 0.52 24.47
CA GLU A 20 -9.32 1.62 24.00
C GLU A 20 -7.89 1.55 24.58
N ALA A 21 -7.68 0.97 25.77
CA ALA A 21 -6.36 0.81 26.36
C ALA A 21 -5.50 -0.21 25.60
N ALA A 22 -6.12 -1.15 24.90
CA ALA A 22 -5.42 -2.12 24.05
C ALA A 22 -4.61 -1.44 22.94
N LEU A 23 -5.06 -0.30 22.42
CA LEU A 23 -4.33 0.47 21.40
C LEU A 23 -3.00 1.00 21.94
N ASP A 24 -2.95 1.48 23.19
CA ASP A 24 -1.74 1.99 23.83
C ASP A 24 -0.68 0.89 23.99
N GLN A 25 -1.11 -0.36 24.22
CA GLN A 25 -0.22 -1.52 24.27
C GLN A 25 0.20 -1.99 22.87
N LEU A 26 -0.68 -1.90 21.90
CA LEU A 26 -0.44 -2.34 20.53
C LEU A 26 0.59 -1.45 19.79
N ILE A 27 0.48 -0.12 19.92
CA ILE A 27 1.31 0.84 19.19
C ILE A 27 2.81 0.57 19.36
N PRO A 28 3.39 0.44 20.54
CA PRO A 28 4.83 0.20 20.71
C PRO A 28 5.27 -1.14 20.10
N LEU A 29 4.38 -2.16 20.10
CA LEU A 29 4.69 -3.49 19.58
C LEU A 29 4.80 -3.49 18.04
N VAL A 30 3.98 -2.70 17.35
CA VAL A 30 3.90 -2.69 15.89
C VAL A 30 4.69 -1.54 15.24
N HIS A 31 5.12 -0.53 16.02
CA HIS A 31 5.72 0.70 15.51
C HIS A 31 6.94 0.46 14.62
N GLU A 32 7.91 -0.34 15.10
CA GLU A 32 9.14 -0.58 14.33
C GLU A 32 8.87 -1.35 13.02
N GLU A 33 7.92 -2.28 13.04
CA GLU A 33 7.55 -3.01 11.83
C GLU A 33 6.80 -2.12 10.83
N LEU A 34 5.89 -1.27 11.29
CA LEU A 34 5.24 -0.26 10.44
C LEU A 34 6.28 0.72 9.86
N ARG A 35 7.28 1.10 10.64
CA ARG A 35 8.38 1.92 10.16
C ARG A 35 9.22 1.22 9.09
N GLN A 36 9.50 -0.07 9.26
CA GLN A 36 10.20 -0.87 8.24
C GLN A 36 9.36 -1.04 6.96
N LEU A 37 8.05 -1.22 7.12
CA LEU A 37 7.11 -1.25 6.00
C LEU A 37 7.14 0.07 5.23
N ALA A 38 7.00 1.20 5.91
CA ALA A 38 7.08 2.53 5.32
C ALA A 38 8.42 2.78 4.61
N LYS A 39 9.56 2.37 5.21
CA LYS A 39 10.88 2.45 4.57
C LYS A 39 10.95 1.64 3.26
N ARG A 40 10.28 0.46 3.19
CA ARG A 40 10.23 -0.33 1.95
C ARG A 40 9.47 0.40 0.84
N TYR A 41 8.33 1.02 1.18
CA TYR A 41 7.57 1.86 0.26
C TYR A 41 8.39 3.04 -0.23
N MET A 42 8.98 3.80 0.68
CA MET A 42 9.79 4.97 0.35
C MET A 42 11.01 4.65 -0.51
N ARG A 43 11.60 3.44 -0.38
CA ARG A 43 12.71 3.01 -1.26
C ARG A 43 12.26 2.70 -2.68
N ARG A 44 11.07 2.13 -2.86
CA ARG A 44 10.49 1.87 -4.19
C ARG A 44 10.17 3.17 -4.92
N GLU A 45 9.76 4.19 -4.17
CA GLU A 45 9.43 5.52 -4.68
C GLU A 45 10.65 6.43 -4.94
N ARG A 46 11.85 6.10 -4.43
CA ARG A 46 13.06 6.94 -4.60
C ARG A 46 13.51 7.13 -6.04
N GLY A 47 13.03 6.31 -6.97
CA GLY A 47 13.18 6.55 -8.41
C GLY A 47 12.27 7.66 -8.96
N GLN A 48 11.25 8.07 -8.21
CA GLN A 48 10.29 9.09 -8.63
C GLN A 48 10.43 10.32 -7.70
N ARG A 49 10.54 11.50 -8.27
CA ARG A 49 10.77 12.79 -7.59
C ARG A 49 9.77 13.13 -6.46
N ALA A 50 8.62 12.47 -6.41
CA ALA A 50 7.56 12.72 -5.42
C ALA A 50 7.95 12.36 -3.97
N ALA A 51 8.85 11.41 -3.77
CA ALA A 51 9.23 10.90 -2.44
C ALA A 51 10.19 11.80 -1.66
N ARG A 52 10.68 12.89 -2.23
CA ARG A 52 11.67 13.77 -1.55
C ARG A 52 11.10 14.58 -0.39
N THR A 53 9.80 14.80 -0.33
CA THR A 53 9.16 15.69 0.65
C THR A 53 8.44 14.95 1.77
N LEU A 54 7.99 13.70 1.55
CA LEU A 54 7.34 12.92 2.59
C LEU A 54 8.38 12.09 3.37
N GLN A 55 8.43 12.29 4.69
CA GLN A 55 9.31 11.52 5.55
C GLN A 55 8.66 10.19 5.96
N THR A 56 9.48 9.15 6.20
CA THR A 56 9.01 7.84 6.68
C THR A 56 8.11 7.96 7.92
N THR A 57 8.47 8.84 8.85
CA THR A 57 7.70 9.09 10.08
C THR A 57 6.33 9.69 9.77
N ALA A 58 6.25 10.63 8.83
CA ALA A 58 4.98 11.23 8.41
C ALA A 58 4.05 10.18 7.77
N LEU A 59 4.59 9.27 6.95
CA LEU A 59 3.83 8.16 6.36
C LEU A 59 3.30 7.20 7.44
N VAL A 60 4.10 6.89 8.46
CA VAL A 60 3.68 6.04 9.58
C VAL A 60 2.58 6.73 10.39
N ASN A 61 2.74 8.00 10.72
CA ASN A 61 1.75 8.75 11.51
C ASN A 61 0.42 8.86 10.75
N GLU A 62 0.45 9.16 9.46
CA GLU A 62 -0.77 9.22 8.63
C GLU A 62 -1.46 7.86 8.54
N ALA A 63 -0.68 6.76 8.43
CA ALA A 63 -1.24 5.42 8.47
C ALA A 63 -1.88 5.10 9.83
N TYR A 64 -1.28 5.53 10.95
CA TYR A 64 -1.89 5.38 12.28
C TYR A 64 -3.22 6.12 12.40
N LEU A 65 -3.30 7.37 11.98
CA LEU A 65 -4.56 8.13 12.01
C LEU A 65 -5.66 7.40 11.26
N ARG A 66 -5.35 6.91 10.05
CA ARG A 66 -6.32 6.14 9.24
C ARG A 66 -6.66 4.78 9.84
N LEU A 67 -5.72 4.12 10.54
CA LEU A 67 -5.97 2.86 11.26
C LEU A 67 -6.89 3.07 12.46
N ILE A 68 -6.71 4.16 13.21
CA ILE A 68 -7.58 4.52 14.35
C ILE A 68 -9.00 4.83 13.86
N ASP A 69 -9.14 5.55 12.75
CA ASP A 69 -10.45 5.83 12.14
C ASP A 69 -11.13 4.57 11.59
N ALA A 70 -10.36 3.52 11.29
CA ALA A 70 -10.86 2.22 10.84
C ALA A 70 -11.47 1.35 11.97
N ARG A 71 -12.11 1.96 12.97
CA ARG A 71 -12.75 1.30 14.15
C ARG A 71 -13.76 0.19 13.81
N ARG A 72 -14.21 0.11 12.55
CA ARG A 72 -15.16 -0.91 12.06
C ARG A 72 -14.49 -2.17 11.51
N VAL A 73 -13.15 -2.18 11.47
CA VAL A 73 -12.41 -3.35 10.97
C VAL A 73 -12.39 -4.42 12.06
N GLN A 74 -12.97 -5.57 11.75
CA GLN A 74 -12.79 -6.75 12.60
C GLN A 74 -11.38 -7.31 12.35
N TRP A 75 -10.47 -7.02 13.27
CA TRP A 75 -9.11 -7.51 13.19
C TRP A 75 -9.09 -9.02 13.39
N GLN A 76 -8.51 -9.76 12.46
CA GLN A 76 -8.44 -11.22 12.54
C GLN A 76 -7.14 -11.68 13.22
N ASN A 77 -6.03 -11.09 12.82
CA ASN A 77 -4.71 -11.42 13.33
C ASN A 77 -3.69 -10.33 12.93
N ARG A 78 -2.45 -10.52 13.38
CA ARG A 78 -1.32 -9.62 13.08
C ARG A 78 -1.08 -9.45 11.57
N ALA A 79 -1.15 -10.52 10.78
CA ALA A 79 -0.94 -10.45 9.32
C ALA A 79 -1.99 -9.56 8.65
N HIS A 80 -3.26 -9.70 9.03
CA HIS A 80 -4.35 -8.85 8.56
C HIS A 80 -4.12 -7.37 8.89
N PHE A 81 -3.64 -7.06 10.10
CA PHE A 81 -3.30 -5.69 10.50
C PHE A 81 -2.22 -5.07 9.60
N PHE A 82 -1.09 -5.76 9.40
CA PHE A 82 -0.01 -5.25 8.56
C PHE A 82 -0.40 -5.13 7.08
N ALA A 83 -1.27 -6.01 6.60
CA ALA A 83 -1.80 -5.91 5.25
C ALA A 83 -2.65 -4.64 5.05
N ILE A 84 -3.55 -4.35 5.99
CA ILE A 84 -4.35 -3.12 5.95
C ILE A 84 -3.46 -1.89 6.09
N ALA A 85 -2.49 -1.89 7.01
CA ALA A 85 -1.53 -0.81 7.15
C ALA A 85 -0.76 -0.54 5.84
N ALA A 86 -0.35 -1.60 5.14
CA ALA A 86 0.31 -1.50 3.84
C ALA A 86 -0.58 -0.84 2.78
N CYS A 87 -1.85 -1.25 2.70
CA CYS A 87 -2.83 -0.66 1.78
C CYS A 87 -3.06 0.83 2.10
N LEU A 88 -3.14 1.19 3.38
CA LEU A 88 -3.29 2.59 3.80
C LEU A 88 -2.05 3.42 3.45
N MET A 89 -0.86 2.92 3.72
CA MET A 89 0.39 3.60 3.34
C MET A 89 0.48 3.83 1.82
N ARG A 90 0.09 2.84 1.00
CA ARG A 90 0.00 3.01 -0.45
C ARG A 90 -0.96 4.15 -0.82
N ARG A 91 -2.16 4.16 -0.25
CA ARG A 91 -3.16 5.21 -0.51
C ARG A 91 -2.63 6.61 -0.14
N VAL A 92 -1.96 6.74 1.00
CA VAL A 92 -1.32 8.00 1.41
C VAL A 92 -0.31 8.47 0.36
N LEU A 93 0.54 7.57 -0.14
CA LEU A 93 1.54 7.90 -1.16
C LEU A 93 0.90 8.28 -2.49
N VAL A 94 -0.16 7.59 -2.90
CA VAL A 94 -0.92 7.93 -4.11
C VAL A 94 -1.59 9.30 -3.99
N ASP A 95 -2.26 9.55 -2.86
CA ASP A 95 -2.91 10.85 -2.59
C ASP A 95 -1.88 11.98 -2.65
N TYR A 96 -0.71 11.75 -2.05
CA TYR A 96 0.40 12.70 -2.07
C TYR A 96 0.93 12.94 -3.50
N ALA A 97 1.15 11.87 -4.28
CA ALA A 97 1.60 11.98 -5.67
C ALA A 97 0.57 12.74 -6.55
N ARG A 98 -0.72 12.44 -6.38
CA ARG A 98 -1.81 13.16 -7.08
C ARG A 98 -1.84 14.64 -6.71
N ALA A 99 -1.72 14.98 -5.44
CA ALA A 99 -1.69 16.37 -4.96
C ALA A 99 -0.50 17.15 -5.55
N GLN A 100 0.69 16.52 -5.60
CA GLN A 100 1.86 17.14 -6.23
C GLN A 100 1.69 17.37 -7.73
N ASN A 101 1.12 16.38 -8.45
CA ASN A 101 0.85 16.52 -9.88
C ASN A 101 -0.17 17.62 -10.16
N TYR A 102 -1.17 17.78 -9.29
CA TYR A 102 -2.17 18.86 -9.40
C TYR A 102 -1.54 20.23 -9.15
N ALA A 103 -0.72 20.37 -8.10
CA ALA A 103 -0.03 21.63 -7.78
C ALA A 103 0.92 22.06 -8.91
N LYS A 104 1.56 21.12 -9.61
CA LYS A 104 2.41 21.43 -10.77
C LYS A 104 1.63 21.91 -12.01
N ARG A 105 0.36 21.52 -12.14
CA ARG A 105 -0.49 21.90 -13.28
C ARG A 105 -1.26 23.21 -13.07
N GLY A 106 -1.41 23.69 -11.84
CA GLY A 106 -2.29 24.83 -11.50
C GLY A 106 -1.66 26.02 -10.79
N GLY A 107 -0.40 25.97 -10.41
CA GLY A 107 0.17 27.00 -9.55
C GLY A 107 1.60 27.36 -9.88
N GLY A 108 1.82 28.32 -10.80
CA GLY A 108 3.15 28.90 -11.05
C GLY A 108 4.05 27.99 -11.91
N LEU A 109 4.60 28.55 -12.96
CA LEU A 109 5.54 27.87 -13.86
C LEU A 109 6.73 27.30 -13.07
N PRO A 110 6.94 25.98 -13.00
CA PRO A 110 8.21 25.46 -12.56
C PRO A 110 9.23 25.81 -13.66
N GLN A 111 10.28 26.54 -13.31
CA GLN A 111 11.47 26.60 -14.16
C GLN A 111 12.03 25.18 -14.28
N ILE A 112 11.74 24.52 -15.38
CA ILE A 112 12.35 23.24 -15.75
C ILE A 112 13.71 23.63 -16.36
N SER A 113 14.80 23.29 -15.65
CA SER A 113 16.13 23.37 -16.24
C SER A 113 16.22 22.37 -17.40
N LEU A 114 16.88 22.77 -18.49
CA LEU A 114 17.09 21.91 -19.69
C LEU A 114 17.82 20.60 -19.34
N ASP A 115 18.65 20.59 -18.29
CA ASP A 115 19.36 19.41 -17.78
C ASP A 115 18.41 18.37 -17.15
N ASP A 116 17.25 18.82 -16.66
CA ASP A 116 16.21 17.94 -16.09
C ASP A 116 15.40 17.17 -17.16
N ALA A 117 15.42 17.63 -18.41
CA ALA A 117 14.66 17.01 -19.51
C ALA A 117 15.32 15.71 -20.03
N SER A 118 16.63 15.58 -19.92
CA SER A 118 17.37 14.40 -20.40
C SER A 118 17.27 13.19 -19.44
N GLU A 119 16.95 13.39 -18.15
CA GLU A 119 16.71 12.33 -17.18
C GLU A 119 15.28 11.77 -17.24
N LEU A 120 14.35 12.41 -17.98
CA LEU A 120 12.97 11.98 -18.16
C LEU A 120 12.83 10.73 -19.06
N ALA A 121 13.90 10.32 -19.72
CA ALA A 121 13.92 9.18 -20.64
C ALA A 121 14.38 7.86 -20.00
N SER A 122 14.67 7.81 -18.70
CA SER A 122 15.07 6.58 -18.01
C SER A 122 13.86 5.75 -17.62
N GLU A 123 13.75 4.60 -18.28
CA GLU A 123 12.91 3.43 -18.02
C GLU A 123 11.75 3.63 -17.02
N ARG A 124 10.55 3.80 -17.58
CA ARG A 124 9.27 3.97 -16.89
C ARG A 124 8.89 2.72 -16.11
N ALA A 125 9.32 2.64 -14.85
CA ALA A 125 8.53 1.85 -13.91
C ALA A 125 7.10 2.45 -13.89
N PRO A 126 6.03 1.64 -13.96
CA PRO A 126 4.66 2.16 -13.93
C PRO A 126 4.50 3.08 -12.72
N ASP A 127 4.03 4.30 -12.96
CA ASP A 127 3.78 5.29 -11.93
C ASP A 127 2.84 4.68 -10.86
N LEU A 128 3.08 4.99 -9.59
CA LEU A 128 2.26 4.51 -8.48
C LEU A 128 0.79 4.88 -8.69
N VAL A 129 0.51 5.99 -9.35
CA VAL A 129 -0.85 6.44 -9.69
C VAL A 129 -1.49 5.51 -10.72
N SER A 130 -0.79 5.19 -11.81
CA SER A 130 -1.26 4.24 -12.84
C SER A 130 -1.48 2.85 -12.25
N LEU A 131 -0.59 2.39 -11.37
CA LEU A 131 -0.77 1.11 -10.68
C LEU A 131 -1.99 1.13 -9.75
N ASP A 132 -2.25 2.23 -9.04
CA ASP A 132 -3.43 2.39 -8.18
C ASP A 132 -4.72 2.38 -9.00
N ASP A 133 -4.74 3.05 -10.15
CA ASP A 133 -5.90 3.10 -11.03
C ASP A 133 -6.16 1.73 -11.68
N ALA A 134 -5.13 1.02 -12.13
CA ALA A 134 -5.24 -0.36 -12.60
C ALA A 134 -5.75 -1.32 -11.51
N LEU A 135 -5.29 -1.18 -10.26
CA LEU A 135 -5.80 -1.97 -9.13
C LEU A 135 -7.26 -1.69 -8.82
N LYS A 136 -7.69 -0.43 -8.90
CA LYS A 136 -9.10 -0.06 -8.76
C LYS A 136 -9.96 -0.66 -9.87
N ALA A 137 -9.46 -0.64 -11.11
CA ALA A 137 -10.14 -1.25 -12.25
C ALA A 137 -10.25 -2.78 -12.05
N LEU A 138 -9.17 -3.46 -11.66
CA LEU A 138 -9.19 -4.89 -11.32
C LEU A 138 -10.20 -5.19 -10.22
N SER A 139 -10.25 -4.39 -9.15
CA SER A 139 -11.17 -4.62 -8.03
C SER A 139 -12.64 -4.44 -8.40
N ARG A 140 -12.94 -3.63 -9.44
CA ARG A 140 -14.31 -3.52 -9.99
C ARG A 140 -14.71 -4.75 -10.79
N VAL A 141 -13.75 -5.39 -11.48
CA VAL A 141 -13.98 -6.61 -12.27
C VAL A 141 -14.00 -7.84 -11.38
N ASP A 142 -13.07 -7.92 -10.44
CA ASP A 142 -12.94 -9.04 -9.49
C ASP A 142 -12.30 -8.53 -8.18
N GLU A 143 -13.16 -8.27 -7.19
CA GLU A 143 -12.75 -7.75 -5.88
C GLU A 143 -11.74 -8.67 -5.20
N ARG A 144 -11.96 -10.00 -5.26
CA ARG A 144 -11.07 -10.96 -4.59
C ARG A 144 -9.66 -10.93 -5.20
N LYS A 145 -9.54 -10.87 -6.53
CA LYS A 145 -8.24 -10.73 -7.20
C LYS A 145 -7.53 -9.42 -6.83
N GLY A 146 -8.28 -8.31 -6.76
CA GLY A 146 -7.76 -7.05 -6.26
C GLY A 146 -7.19 -7.18 -4.85
N ARG A 147 -7.95 -7.80 -3.93
CA ARG A 147 -7.51 -8.05 -2.54
C ARG A 147 -6.29 -8.98 -2.47
N VAL A 148 -6.21 -10.02 -3.30
CA VAL A 148 -5.02 -10.89 -3.35
C VAL A 148 -3.78 -10.09 -3.72
N ILE A 149 -3.86 -9.15 -4.68
CA ILE A 149 -2.72 -8.27 -5.00
C ILE A 149 -2.39 -7.34 -3.81
N GLU A 150 -3.39 -6.73 -3.20
CA GLU A 150 -3.17 -5.84 -2.06
C GLU A 150 -2.46 -6.56 -0.90
N LEU A 151 -2.95 -7.72 -0.51
CA LEU A 151 -2.41 -8.48 0.61
C LEU A 151 -1.00 -9.02 0.32
N ARG A 152 -0.76 -9.59 -0.85
CA ARG A 152 0.53 -10.22 -1.18
C ARG A 152 1.60 -9.24 -1.66
N PHE A 153 1.25 -8.36 -2.60
CA PHE A 153 2.24 -7.44 -3.20
C PHE A 153 2.55 -6.27 -2.29
N PHE A 154 1.53 -5.65 -1.73
CA PHE A 154 1.70 -4.50 -0.84
C PHE A 154 1.86 -4.92 0.61
N GLY A 155 1.03 -5.82 1.12
CA GLY A 155 1.06 -6.31 2.50
C GLY A 155 2.23 -7.24 2.79
N GLY A 156 2.76 -7.92 1.76
CA GLY A 156 3.85 -8.88 1.91
C GLY A 156 3.43 -10.20 2.56
N LEU A 157 2.11 -10.51 2.57
CA LEU A 157 1.59 -11.75 3.12
C LEU A 157 2.02 -12.96 2.28
N SER A 158 2.22 -14.08 2.95
CA SER A 158 2.39 -15.38 2.30
C SER A 158 1.10 -15.84 1.62
N VAL A 159 1.16 -16.94 0.88
CA VAL A 159 -0.04 -17.56 0.29
C VAL A 159 -0.99 -18.02 1.38
N GLU A 160 -0.46 -18.66 2.42
CA GLU A 160 -1.18 -19.21 3.55
C GLU A 160 -1.87 -18.12 4.37
N GLU A 161 -1.15 -17.06 4.73
CA GLU A 161 -1.70 -15.89 5.44
C GLU A 161 -2.80 -15.19 4.62
N THR A 162 -2.60 -15.08 3.29
CA THR A 162 -3.61 -14.50 2.39
C THR A 162 -4.86 -15.39 2.31
N ALA A 163 -4.67 -16.70 2.26
CA ALA A 163 -5.76 -17.68 2.24
C ALA A 163 -6.60 -17.61 3.52
N GLU A 164 -5.94 -17.48 4.66
CA GLU A 164 -6.58 -17.32 5.97
C GLU A 164 -7.41 -16.03 6.03
N VAL A 165 -6.81 -14.88 5.65
CA VAL A 165 -7.48 -13.57 5.66
C VAL A 165 -8.70 -13.55 4.73
N LEU A 166 -8.58 -14.15 3.54
CA LEU A 166 -9.65 -14.17 2.53
C LEU A 166 -10.64 -15.34 2.71
N LYS A 167 -10.37 -16.26 3.64
CA LYS A 167 -11.17 -17.48 3.90
C LYS A 167 -11.35 -18.33 2.63
N VAL A 168 -10.25 -18.54 1.90
CA VAL A 168 -10.18 -19.36 0.68
C VAL A 168 -9.02 -20.35 0.76
N SER A 169 -8.94 -21.31 -0.17
CA SER A 169 -7.80 -22.24 -0.20
C SER A 169 -6.52 -21.56 -0.72
N PRO A 170 -5.32 -22.01 -0.31
CA PRO A 170 -4.03 -21.59 -0.88
C PRO A 170 -3.98 -21.71 -2.40
N ASP A 171 -4.53 -22.75 -2.99
CA ASP A 171 -4.60 -22.95 -4.43
C ASP A 171 -5.43 -21.85 -5.13
N THR A 172 -6.52 -21.41 -4.49
CA THR A 172 -7.32 -20.28 -4.97
C THR A 172 -6.50 -19.01 -4.97
N VAL A 173 -5.75 -18.72 -3.91
CA VAL A 173 -4.85 -17.55 -3.82
C VAL A 173 -3.80 -17.61 -4.93
N MET A 174 -3.17 -18.75 -5.16
CA MET A 174 -2.15 -18.92 -6.20
C MET A 174 -2.72 -18.70 -7.61
N ARG A 175 -3.91 -19.23 -7.89
CA ARG A 175 -4.59 -19.01 -9.18
C ARG A 175 -4.96 -17.54 -9.36
N ASP A 176 -5.60 -16.94 -8.36
CA ASP A 176 -6.04 -15.54 -8.42
C ASP A 176 -4.83 -14.60 -8.54
N TRP A 177 -3.74 -14.88 -7.84
CA TRP A 177 -2.47 -14.13 -7.97
C TRP A 177 -1.92 -14.14 -9.40
N ARG A 178 -1.87 -15.32 -10.06
CA ARG A 178 -1.38 -15.45 -11.44
C ARG A 178 -2.26 -14.66 -12.42
N LEU A 179 -3.58 -14.81 -12.31
CA LEU A 179 -4.53 -14.13 -13.18
C LEU A 179 -4.52 -12.61 -12.96
N ALA A 180 -4.48 -12.17 -11.70
CA ALA A 180 -4.42 -10.75 -11.36
C ALA A 180 -3.14 -10.09 -11.88
N LYS A 181 -1.99 -10.74 -11.74
CA LYS A 181 -0.72 -10.22 -12.28
C LYS A 181 -0.76 -10.10 -13.80
N ALA A 182 -1.26 -11.12 -14.51
CA ALA A 182 -1.37 -11.09 -15.96
C ALA A 182 -2.29 -9.95 -16.42
N TRP A 183 -3.40 -9.76 -15.71
CA TRP A 183 -4.35 -8.68 -16.01
C TRP A 183 -3.72 -7.30 -15.80
N LEU A 184 -3.04 -7.07 -14.65
CA LEU A 184 -2.37 -5.82 -14.35
C LEU A 184 -1.26 -5.50 -15.35
N LEU A 185 -0.46 -6.49 -15.74
CA LEU A 185 0.58 -6.29 -16.75
C LEU A 185 -0.01 -5.84 -18.09
N ARG A 186 -1.12 -6.45 -18.51
CA ARG A 186 -1.81 -6.05 -19.75
C ARG A 186 -2.36 -4.63 -19.66
N GLU A 187 -3.00 -4.28 -18.54
CA GLU A 187 -3.58 -2.95 -18.32
C GLU A 187 -2.51 -1.86 -18.35
N LEU A 188 -1.42 -2.07 -17.63
CA LEU A 188 -0.30 -1.13 -17.56
C LEU A 188 0.48 -1.01 -18.88
N SER A 189 0.55 -2.10 -19.68
CA SER A 189 1.16 -2.06 -21.02
C SER A 189 0.24 -1.47 -22.08
N GLY A 190 -1.08 -1.54 -21.91
CA GLY A 190 -2.07 -0.98 -22.82
C GLY A 190 -2.11 0.55 -22.80
N GLU A 191 -1.83 1.17 -21.67
CA GLU A 191 -1.68 2.63 -21.55
C GLU A 191 -0.49 3.19 -22.35
N GLU A 192 0.53 2.36 -22.63
CA GLU A 192 1.67 2.79 -23.47
C GLU A 192 1.34 2.89 -24.96
N ASN A 193 0.31 2.19 -25.45
CA ASN A 193 -0.07 2.21 -26.87
C ASN A 193 -1.04 3.35 -27.23
N ASP A 194 -1.80 3.91 -26.29
CA ASP A 194 -2.72 5.02 -26.54
C ASP A 194 -2.04 6.41 -26.38
N ALA A 195 -0.78 6.46 -25.97
CA ALA A 195 0.00 7.69 -25.80
C ALA A 195 1.02 7.96 -26.94
N ALA A 196 1.03 7.13 -27.99
CA ALA A 196 1.85 7.27 -29.19
C ALA A 196 0.98 7.73 -30.39
#